data_5671799fe567cb5a5b4f8e29b22de0d1
#
_entry.id   5671799fe567cb5a5b4f8e29b22de0d1
#
_cell.length_a   1.000
_cell.length_b   1.000
_cell.length_c   1.000
_cell.angle_alpha   90.00
_cell.angle_beta   90.00
_cell.angle_gamma   90.00
#
_symmetry.space_group_name_H-M   'P 1'
#
loop_
_entity.id
_entity.type
_entity.pdbx_description
1 polymer ?
#
loop_
_entity_poly.entity_id
_entity_poly.type
_entity_poly.pdbx_seq_one_letter_code
_entity_poly.pdbx_strand_id
1 'polypeptide(L)'
;MDFKIDFSKAFTVNQYLLTLLIAVGFLKLIASPKKEKNHLLPKGKQSFIKTYLSVHLFGSVINISSLLLVADKMYKKSPLNPAQIVLLTRAFASDAYWSPFFVAFAAAITYAPNLQTYTIISFGIFLAITAFMITYFDVTKDKKFNIDEFNGYPLSLETLYLPIILAILVLSTHYFFPNLKVIVLISTFSILMTLFILPLKKNFSEALKILKYHILNELPKMKSEISLFLVAGLFGILIGSVLTGLNFSLPFEVFDYKVASLLLLIFILLAFIGIHPIITIAMIGDFFVNANHTLLAMTFLMAWSTTVSTSPISGLNLTIVARYNCSAKEIFMLNIFYALKMYIVCVICLFVLSKYLNI
;
A
#
# COMPACT_ATOMS: atom_id res chain seq x y z
N MET A 1 -25.63 -4.72 30.40
CA MET A 1 -24.69 -4.54 29.27
C MET A 1 -25.53 -4.28 28.03
N ASP A 2 -25.45 -3.10 27.45
CA ASP A 2 -26.24 -2.71 26.28
C ASP A 2 -25.34 -2.76 25.06
N PHE A 3 -25.31 -3.92 24.38
CA PHE A 3 -24.54 -4.07 23.13
C PHE A 3 -25.39 -3.55 21.96
N LYS A 4 -25.08 -2.36 21.47
CA LYS A 4 -25.71 -1.80 20.27
C LYS A 4 -24.81 -1.98 19.07
N ILE A 5 -25.24 -2.76 18.08
CA ILE A 5 -24.53 -2.98 16.83
C ILE A 5 -25.23 -2.16 15.75
N ASP A 6 -24.49 -1.23 15.15
CA ASP A 6 -24.94 -0.53 13.94
C ASP A 6 -24.55 -1.34 12.70
N PHE A 7 -25.45 -2.19 12.24
CA PHE A 7 -25.23 -3.00 11.03
C PHE A 7 -25.09 -2.15 9.77
N SER A 8 -25.74 -0.98 9.69
CA SER A 8 -25.55 -0.09 8.54
C SER A 8 -24.12 0.43 8.48
N LYS A 9 -23.56 0.88 9.61
CA LYS A 9 -22.16 1.28 9.72
C LYS A 9 -21.21 0.13 9.38
N ALA A 10 -21.52 -1.10 9.81
CA ALA A 10 -20.68 -2.27 9.57
C ALA A 10 -20.47 -2.56 8.07
N PHE A 11 -21.49 -2.32 7.23
CA PHE A 11 -21.37 -2.52 5.77
C PHE A 11 -20.84 -1.29 5.03
N THR A 12 -20.93 -0.10 5.61
CA THR A 12 -20.56 1.15 4.93
C THR A 12 -19.18 1.69 5.34
N VAL A 13 -18.63 1.27 6.49
CA VAL A 13 -17.37 1.81 7.03
C VAL A 13 -16.23 1.80 6.04
N ASN A 14 -16.07 0.72 5.27
CA ASN A 14 -14.99 0.56 4.29
C ASN A 14 -15.40 0.88 2.84
N GLN A 15 -16.55 1.53 2.60
CA GLN A 15 -17.05 1.83 1.25
C GLN A 15 -16.04 2.63 0.40
N TYR A 16 -15.35 3.61 0.98
CA TYR A 16 -14.36 4.42 0.27
C TYR A 16 -13.14 3.58 -0.14
N LEU A 17 -12.71 2.67 0.72
CA LEU A 17 -11.61 1.76 0.47
C LEU A 17 -11.95 0.81 -0.69
N LEU A 18 -13.15 0.22 -0.68
CA LEU A 18 -13.61 -0.65 -1.75
C LEU A 18 -13.76 0.12 -3.06
N THR A 19 -14.30 1.34 -3.02
CA THR A 19 -14.44 2.20 -4.19
C THR A 19 -13.07 2.51 -4.80
N LEU A 20 -12.08 2.88 -3.98
CA LEU A 20 -10.72 3.13 -4.43
C LEU A 20 -10.11 1.88 -5.09
N LEU A 21 -10.20 0.74 -4.41
CA LEU A 21 -9.63 -0.53 -4.88
C LEU A 21 -10.15 -0.89 -6.29
N ILE A 22 -11.46 -0.78 -6.49
CA ILE A 22 -12.11 -1.04 -7.77
C ILE A 22 -11.67 0.00 -8.81
N ALA A 23 -11.76 1.29 -8.48
CA ALA A 23 -11.51 2.38 -9.44
C ALA A 23 -10.06 2.41 -9.93
N VAL A 24 -9.08 2.23 -9.03
CA VAL A 24 -7.66 2.16 -9.38
C VAL A 24 -7.36 0.94 -10.26
N GLY A 25 -8.13 -0.14 -10.12
CA GLY A 25 -8.04 -1.30 -11.00
C GLY A 25 -8.23 -0.97 -12.49
N PHE A 26 -9.01 0.06 -12.83
CA PHE A 26 -9.19 0.52 -14.21
C PHE A 26 -7.93 1.16 -14.79
N LEU A 27 -7.09 1.83 -14.00
CA LEU A 27 -5.85 2.43 -14.49
C LEU A 27 -4.90 1.42 -15.11
N LYS A 28 -4.95 0.16 -14.69
CA LYS A 28 -4.18 -0.94 -15.28
C LYS A 28 -4.43 -1.06 -16.80
N LEU A 29 -5.63 -0.75 -17.27
CA LEU A 29 -6.00 -0.87 -18.68
C LEU A 29 -5.26 0.14 -19.57
N ILE A 30 -4.89 1.27 -19.01
CA ILE A 30 -4.20 2.35 -19.73
C ILE A 30 -2.71 2.45 -19.37
N ALA A 31 -2.29 1.85 -18.25
CA ALA A 31 -0.92 1.88 -17.74
C ALA A 31 -0.01 0.81 -18.36
N SER A 32 -0.54 -0.11 -19.18
CA SER A 32 0.26 -1.18 -19.77
C SER A 32 1.36 -0.63 -20.67
N PRO A 33 2.64 -0.93 -20.41
CA PRO A 33 3.72 -0.52 -21.29
C PRO A 33 3.54 -1.16 -22.67
N LYS A 34 3.93 -0.44 -23.73
CA LYS A 34 4.03 -1.01 -25.08
C LYS A 34 4.85 -2.29 -25.04
N LYS A 35 4.47 -3.30 -25.84
CA LYS A 35 5.25 -4.53 -25.97
C LYS A 35 6.70 -4.17 -26.24
N GLU A 36 7.56 -4.35 -25.24
CA GLU A 36 8.98 -4.12 -25.42
C GLU A 36 9.58 -5.18 -26.34
N LYS A 37 10.40 -4.71 -27.29
CA LYS A 37 11.30 -5.57 -28.06
C LYS A 37 12.17 -6.36 -27.07
N ASN A 38 12.56 -7.56 -27.44
CA ASN A 38 13.43 -8.47 -26.64
C ASN A 38 14.78 -7.80 -26.30
N HIS A 39 14.78 -6.90 -25.33
CA HIS A 39 16.02 -6.33 -24.79
C HIS A 39 16.56 -7.26 -23.69
N LEU A 40 17.87 -7.45 -23.69
CA LEU A 40 18.56 -8.08 -22.57
C LEU A 40 18.24 -7.28 -21.31
N LEU A 41 17.87 -7.99 -20.24
CA LEU A 41 17.62 -7.33 -18.96
C LEU A 41 18.91 -6.67 -18.46
N PRO A 42 18.85 -5.43 -17.97
CA PRO A 42 20.02 -4.76 -17.41
C PRO A 42 20.50 -5.50 -16.16
N LYS A 43 21.81 -5.47 -15.91
CA LYS A 43 22.47 -6.14 -14.78
C LYS A 43 23.08 -5.15 -13.79
N GLY A 44 23.33 -5.63 -12.57
CA GLY A 44 24.10 -4.95 -11.56
C GLY A 44 23.35 -3.85 -10.78
N LYS A 45 24.10 -3.02 -10.04
CA LYS A 45 23.58 -1.99 -9.12
C LYS A 45 22.61 -1.01 -9.79
N GLN A 46 22.92 -0.53 -10.99
CA GLN A 46 22.02 0.39 -11.71
C GLN A 46 20.69 -0.28 -12.08
N SER A 47 20.76 -1.57 -12.43
CA SER A 47 19.58 -2.35 -12.71
C SER A 47 18.69 -2.50 -11.47
N PHE A 48 19.30 -2.73 -10.30
CA PHE A 48 18.59 -2.78 -9.02
C PHE A 48 17.85 -1.46 -8.75
N ILE A 49 18.56 -0.32 -8.83
CA ILE A 49 17.96 1.00 -8.59
C ILE A 49 16.79 1.26 -9.55
N LYS A 50 17.01 1.06 -10.85
CA LYS A 50 15.97 1.29 -11.87
C LYS A 50 14.75 0.39 -11.66
N THR A 51 14.97 -0.86 -11.26
CA THR A 51 13.89 -1.81 -11.02
C THR A 51 13.14 -1.48 -9.73
N TYR A 52 13.86 -1.10 -8.66
CA TYR A 52 13.25 -0.66 -7.41
C TYR A 52 12.32 0.54 -7.67
N LEU A 53 12.82 1.57 -8.35
CA LEU A 53 12.04 2.75 -8.70
C LEU A 53 10.86 2.41 -9.61
N SER A 54 11.02 1.45 -10.53
CA SER A 54 9.89 0.96 -11.36
C SER A 54 8.80 0.35 -10.50
N VAL A 55 9.13 -0.60 -9.62
CA VAL A 55 8.15 -1.27 -8.76
C VAL A 55 7.49 -0.25 -7.84
N HIS A 56 8.26 0.66 -7.23
CA HIS A 56 7.76 1.68 -6.32
C HIS A 56 6.84 2.69 -7.03
N LEU A 57 7.31 3.36 -8.08
CA LEU A 57 6.52 4.40 -8.75
C LEU A 57 5.27 3.87 -9.45
N PHE A 58 5.33 2.65 -10.01
CA PHE A 58 4.14 2.02 -10.57
C PHE A 58 3.24 1.43 -9.50
N GLY A 59 3.85 0.82 -8.46
CA GLY A 59 3.13 0.28 -7.30
C GLY A 59 2.30 1.32 -6.61
N SER A 60 2.84 2.52 -6.49
CA SER A 60 2.16 3.64 -5.85
C SER A 60 0.82 4.02 -6.51
N VAL A 61 0.57 3.63 -7.76
CA VAL A 61 -0.66 3.98 -8.49
C VAL A 61 -1.45 2.75 -8.96
N ILE A 62 -0.78 1.75 -9.56
CA ILE A 62 -1.49 0.58 -10.10
C ILE A 62 -1.40 -0.66 -9.20
N ASN A 63 -0.98 -0.44 -7.95
CA ASN A 63 -0.91 -1.46 -6.90
C ASN A 63 -0.13 -2.73 -7.32
N ILE A 64 -0.53 -3.89 -6.79
CA ILE A 64 0.17 -5.18 -6.98
C ILE A 64 0.40 -5.57 -8.43
N SER A 65 -0.38 -5.05 -9.37
CA SER A 65 -0.21 -5.34 -10.79
C SER A 65 1.16 -4.91 -11.33
N SER A 66 1.75 -3.83 -10.80
CA SER A 66 3.08 -3.37 -11.17
C SER A 66 4.17 -4.35 -10.77
N LEU A 67 4.09 -4.83 -9.55
CA LEU A 67 5.00 -5.82 -9.01
C LEU A 67 4.94 -7.11 -9.85
N LEU A 68 3.73 -7.61 -10.14
CA LEU A 68 3.55 -8.82 -10.93
C LEU A 68 4.13 -8.68 -12.34
N LEU A 69 3.96 -7.52 -12.97
CA LEU A 69 4.52 -7.26 -14.29
C LEU A 69 6.06 -7.38 -14.30
N VAL A 70 6.72 -6.83 -13.28
CA VAL A 70 8.19 -6.88 -13.13
C VAL A 70 8.64 -8.28 -12.75
N ALA A 71 7.98 -8.89 -11.77
CA ALA A 71 8.31 -10.22 -11.27
C ALA A 71 8.14 -11.31 -12.35
N ASP A 72 7.05 -11.24 -13.14
CA ASP A 72 6.81 -12.17 -14.27
C ASP A 72 7.94 -12.14 -15.31
N LYS A 73 8.46 -10.93 -15.61
CA LYS A 73 9.58 -10.80 -16.55
C LYS A 73 10.87 -11.35 -15.98
N MET A 74 11.14 -11.14 -14.69
CA MET A 74 12.29 -11.73 -14.02
C MET A 74 12.18 -13.25 -13.98
N TYR A 75 11.04 -13.77 -13.53
CA TYR A 75 10.79 -15.20 -13.35
C TYR A 75 10.83 -16.00 -14.65
N LYS A 76 10.48 -15.40 -15.80
CA LYS A 76 10.62 -16.02 -17.12
C LYS A 76 12.08 -16.37 -17.48
N LYS A 77 13.04 -15.73 -16.85
CA LYS A 77 14.48 -15.98 -17.11
C LYS A 77 15.07 -17.01 -16.15
N SER A 78 14.69 -16.93 -14.87
CA SER A 78 15.13 -17.85 -13.82
C SER A 78 14.20 -17.70 -12.61
N PRO A 79 14.17 -18.67 -11.68
CA PRO A 79 13.55 -18.50 -10.38
C PRO A 79 14.04 -17.21 -9.70
N LEU A 80 13.15 -16.57 -8.93
CA LEU A 80 13.50 -15.33 -8.22
C LEU A 80 14.58 -15.60 -7.18
N ASN A 81 15.65 -14.82 -7.23
CA ASN A 81 16.72 -14.88 -6.23
C ASN A 81 16.39 -13.98 -5.01
N PRO A 82 17.12 -14.13 -3.87
CA PRO A 82 16.88 -13.34 -2.66
C PRO A 82 16.91 -11.83 -2.88
N ALA A 83 17.79 -11.30 -3.73
CA ALA A 83 17.86 -9.86 -4.03
C ALA A 83 16.62 -9.37 -4.77
N GLN A 84 16.08 -10.18 -5.68
CA GLN A 84 14.83 -9.87 -6.40
C GLN A 84 13.62 -9.94 -5.47
N ILE A 85 13.55 -10.92 -4.58
CA ILE A 85 12.48 -11.04 -3.58
C ILE A 85 12.48 -9.81 -2.66
N VAL A 86 13.64 -9.44 -2.12
CA VAL A 86 13.82 -8.25 -1.25
C VAL A 86 13.41 -6.98 -1.99
N LEU A 87 13.85 -6.81 -3.22
CA LEU A 87 13.49 -5.65 -4.03
C LEU A 87 11.97 -5.56 -4.21
N LEU A 88 11.34 -6.64 -4.68
CA LEU A 88 9.92 -6.67 -4.99
C LEU A 88 9.08 -6.38 -3.75
N THR A 89 9.40 -7.04 -2.63
CA THR A 89 8.62 -6.90 -1.39
C THR A 89 8.76 -5.52 -0.77
N ARG A 90 9.99 -4.98 -0.67
CA ARG A 90 10.24 -3.70 0.01
C ARG A 90 9.89 -2.50 -0.86
N ALA A 91 10.17 -2.54 -2.17
CA ALA A 91 9.83 -1.45 -3.08
C ALA A 91 8.32 -1.23 -3.15
N PHE A 92 7.55 -2.31 -3.30
CA PHE A 92 6.10 -2.23 -3.33
C PHE A 92 5.49 -1.83 -1.98
N ALA A 93 5.95 -2.44 -0.88
CA ALA A 93 5.40 -2.14 0.44
C ALA A 93 5.65 -0.69 0.86
N SER A 94 6.77 -0.07 0.44
CA SER A 94 7.11 1.31 0.77
C SER A 94 6.16 2.34 0.14
N ASP A 95 5.34 1.97 -0.85
CA ASP A 95 4.27 2.79 -1.40
C ASP A 95 3.22 3.16 -0.34
N ALA A 96 2.98 2.24 0.59
CA ALA A 96 2.01 2.42 1.66
C ALA A 96 2.37 3.58 2.62
N TYR A 97 3.62 4.02 2.69
CA TYR A 97 4.00 5.16 3.54
C TYR A 97 3.39 6.48 3.07
N TRP A 98 3.23 6.68 1.76
CA TRP A 98 2.95 8.01 1.23
C TRP A 98 1.88 8.09 0.14
N SER A 99 1.63 7.00 -0.61
CA SER A 99 0.80 7.10 -1.79
C SER A 99 -0.70 7.17 -1.46
N PRO A 100 -1.40 8.24 -1.85
CA PRO A 100 -2.84 8.35 -1.66
C PRO A 100 -3.64 7.40 -2.57
N PHE A 101 -3.00 6.80 -3.58
CA PHE A 101 -3.61 5.82 -4.47
C PHE A 101 -3.48 4.39 -3.94
N PHE A 102 -2.69 4.20 -2.88
CA PHE A 102 -2.50 2.90 -2.25
C PHE A 102 -3.63 2.60 -1.26
N VAL A 103 -4.04 1.34 -1.20
CA VAL A 103 -5.18 0.90 -0.37
C VAL A 103 -5.00 1.21 1.13
N ALA A 104 -3.76 1.24 1.61
CA ALA A 104 -3.45 1.62 2.99
C ALA A 104 -3.87 3.06 3.32
N PHE A 105 -3.72 3.99 2.38
CA PHE A 105 -4.14 5.37 2.56
C PHE A 105 -5.66 5.50 2.69
N ALA A 106 -6.40 4.71 1.90
CA ALA A 106 -7.85 4.64 2.03
C ALA A 106 -8.29 4.10 3.39
N ALA A 107 -7.61 3.08 3.90
CA ALA A 107 -7.85 2.57 5.25
C ALA A 107 -7.54 3.64 6.30
N ALA A 108 -6.41 4.35 6.18
CA ALA A 108 -6.04 5.42 7.10
C ALA A 108 -7.09 6.54 7.14
N ILE A 109 -7.58 7.02 5.98
CA ILE A 109 -8.65 8.06 5.92
C ILE A 109 -9.95 7.55 6.55
N THR A 110 -10.27 6.27 6.41
CA THR A 110 -11.51 5.71 6.96
C THR A 110 -11.56 5.85 8.49
N TYR A 111 -10.44 5.58 9.16
CA TYR A 111 -10.35 5.59 10.62
C TYR A 111 -9.69 6.86 11.20
N ALA A 112 -9.13 7.71 10.35
CA ALA A 112 -8.55 9.00 10.71
C ALA A 112 -8.96 10.07 9.66
N PRO A 113 -10.26 10.42 9.56
CA PRO A 113 -10.80 11.21 8.45
C PRO A 113 -10.30 12.66 8.37
N ASN A 114 -9.81 13.22 9.47
CA ASN A 114 -9.30 14.60 9.54
C ASN A 114 -7.77 14.67 9.42
N LEU A 115 -7.14 13.66 8.82
CA LEU A 115 -5.69 13.68 8.59
C LEU A 115 -5.27 14.83 7.64
N GLN A 116 -4.09 15.37 7.87
CA GLN A 116 -3.48 16.36 6.99
C GLN A 116 -2.73 15.65 5.84
N THR A 117 -3.38 15.57 4.68
CA THR A 117 -2.87 14.82 3.52
C THR A 117 -1.45 15.21 3.11
N TYR A 118 -1.15 16.52 3.04
CA TYR A 118 0.20 16.99 2.64
C TYR A 118 1.28 16.62 3.66
N THR A 119 0.96 16.70 4.95
CA THR A 119 1.86 16.27 6.03
C THR A 119 2.16 14.77 5.92
N ILE A 120 1.14 13.94 5.72
CA ILE A 120 1.29 12.49 5.52
C ILE A 120 2.18 12.20 4.31
N ILE A 121 1.91 12.83 3.17
CA ILE A 121 2.71 12.62 1.94
C ILE A 121 4.18 13.02 2.18
N SER A 122 4.45 14.16 2.80
CA SER A 122 5.81 14.65 3.03
C SER A 122 6.61 13.71 3.93
N PHE A 123 6.07 13.33 5.09
CA PHE A 123 6.72 12.40 6.01
C PHE A 123 6.81 10.99 5.41
N GLY A 124 5.79 10.57 4.66
CA GLY A 124 5.76 9.27 3.98
C GLY A 124 6.79 9.15 2.87
N ILE A 125 7.03 10.20 2.07
CA ILE A 125 8.11 10.23 1.05
C ILE A 125 9.48 10.10 1.74
N PHE A 126 9.70 10.81 2.85
CA PHE A 126 10.92 10.66 3.64
C PHE A 126 11.14 9.21 4.08
N LEU A 127 10.09 8.53 4.58
CA LEU A 127 10.15 7.12 4.96
C LEU A 127 10.41 6.20 3.75
N ALA A 128 9.79 6.47 2.60
CA ALA A 128 10.00 5.70 1.38
C ALA A 128 11.44 5.81 0.87
N ILE A 129 12.02 7.02 0.90
CA ILE A 129 13.43 7.24 0.57
C ILE A 129 14.34 6.50 1.55
N THR A 130 14.04 6.56 2.84
CA THR A 130 14.82 5.85 3.87
C THR A 130 14.71 4.33 3.69
N ALA A 131 13.52 3.81 3.37
CA ALA A 131 13.29 2.41 3.04
C ALA A 131 14.11 1.95 1.82
N PHE A 132 14.17 2.78 0.78
CA PHE A 132 15.04 2.54 -0.38
C PHE A 132 16.50 2.49 0.01
N MET A 133 16.99 3.48 0.77
CA MET A 133 18.39 3.56 1.21
C MET A 133 18.80 2.33 2.05
N ILE A 134 17.98 1.97 3.05
CA ILE A 134 18.21 0.77 3.87
C ILE A 134 18.26 -0.48 2.98
N THR A 135 17.31 -0.62 2.05
CA THR A 135 17.27 -1.77 1.14
C THR A 135 18.49 -1.82 0.23
N TYR A 136 18.89 -0.69 -0.34
CA TYR A 136 20.07 -0.60 -1.19
C TYR A 136 21.35 -0.97 -0.43
N PHE A 137 21.53 -0.45 0.79
CA PHE A 137 22.69 -0.79 1.61
C PHE A 137 22.68 -2.25 2.07
N ASP A 138 21.52 -2.80 2.43
CA ASP A 138 21.42 -4.22 2.81
C ASP A 138 21.87 -5.12 1.65
N VAL A 139 21.35 -4.85 0.44
CA VAL A 139 21.63 -5.69 -0.74
C VAL A 139 23.06 -5.50 -1.28
N THR A 140 23.64 -4.30 -1.15
CA THR A 140 24.99 -4.02 -1.65
C THR A 140 26.09 -4.46 -0.70
N LYS A 141 25.84 -4.49 0.62
CA LYS A 141 26.85 -4.87 1.62
C LYS A 141 26.90 -6.37 1.89
N ASP A 142 25.79 -7.06 1.77
CA ASP A 142 25.71 -8.50 2.05
C ASP A 142 25.98 -9.32 0.78
N LYS A 143 27.12 -10.02 0.78
CA LYS A 143 27.58 -10.86 -0.35
C LYS A 143 26.56 -11.92 -0.80
N LYS A 144 25.64 -12.33 0.08
CA LYS A 144 24.59 -13.32 -0.28
C LYS A 144 23.68 -12.85 -1.42
N PHE A 145 23.55 -11.53 -1.64
CA PHE A 145 22.67 -10.98 -2.67
C PHE A 145 23.31 -10.89 -4.06
N ASN A 146 24.63 -11.00 -4.17
CA ASN A 146 25.39 -10.94 -5.44
C ASN A 146 24.88 -9.83 -6.38
N ILE A 147 24.90 -8.59 -5.90
CA ILE A 147 24.29 -7.43 -6.56
C ILE A 147 24.82 -7.18 -7.97
N ASP A 148 26.06 -7.54 -8.26
CA ASP A 148 26.70 -7.30 -9.57
C ASP A 148 26.08 -8.19 -10.67
N GLU A 149 25.52 -9.34 -10.31
CA GLU A 149 24.74 -10.21 -11.20
C GLU A 149 23.23 -9.98 -11.15
N PHE A 150 22.78 -8.97 -10.43
CA PHE A 150 21.36 -8.68 -10.33
C PHE A 150 20.75 -8.39 -11.70
N ASN A 151 19.75 -9.17 -12.08
CA ASN A 151 18.98 -8.98 -13.30
C ASN A 151 17.67 -8.26 -12.96
N GLY A 152 17.49 -7.07 -13.49
CA GLY A 152 16.35 -6.22 -13.23
C GLY A 152 15.49 -5.91 -14.46
N TYR A 153 14.46 -5.14 -14.23
CA TYR A 153 13.52 -4.71 -15.23
C TYR A 153 13.74 -3.22 -15.56
N PRO A 154 13.89 -2.84 -16.83
CA PRO A 154 14.10 -1.45 -17.21
C PRO A 154 12.90 -0.56 -16.85
N LEU A 155 13.19 0.62 -16.33
CA LEU A 155 12.18 1.65 -16.08
C LEU A 155 11.73 2.24 -17.41
N SER A 156 10.44 2.14 -17.70
CA SER A 156 9.81 2.86 -18.81
C SER A 156 9.27 4.19 -18.31
N LEU A 157 9.94 5.29 -18.67
CA LEU A 157 9.47 6.64 -18.32
C LEU A 157 8.11 6.98 -18.97
N GLU A 158 7.80 6.36 -20.11
CA GLU A 158 6.53 6.57 -20.80
C GLU A 158 5.31 6.18 -19.98
N THR A 159 5.47 5.39 -18.95
CA THR A 159 4.35 4.94 -18.12
C THR A 159 4.15 5.79 -16.86
N LEU A 160 5.15 6.63 -16.49
CA LEU A 160 5.07 7.51 -15.32
C LEU A 160 4.14 8.71 -15.51
N TYR A 161 3.79 9.07 -16.76
CA TYR A 161 2.90 10.20 -17.01
C TYR A 161 1.51 10.01 -16.36
N LEU A 162 0.99 8.77 -16.35
CA LEU A 162 -0.33 8.50 -15.78
C LEU A 162 -0.42 8.80 -14.28
N PRO A 163 0.49 8.27 -13.43
CA PRO A 163 0.58 8.65 -12.03
C PRO A 163 0.67 10.16 -11.81
N ILE A 164 1.52 10.81 -12.59
CA ILE A 164 1.77 12.26 -12.45
C ILE A 164 0.51 13.06 -12.82
N ILE A 165 -0.12 12.76 -13.94
CA ILE A 165 -1.37 13.42 -14.36
C ILE A 165 -2.46 13.22 -13.32
N LEU A 166 -2.63 11.99 -12.83
CA LEU A 166 -3.63 11.68 -11.82
C LEU A 166 -3.36 12.46 -10.52
N ALA A 167 -2.11 12.51 -10.07
CA ALA A 167 -1.73 13.27 -8.89
C ALA A 167 -2.02 14.77 -9.06
N ILE A 168 -1.65 15.36 -10.22
CA ILE A 168 -1.94 16.76 -10.53
C ILE A 168 -3.45 17.02 -10.52
N LEU A 169 -4.25 16.19 -11.18
CA LEU A 169 -5.71 16.34 -11.24
C LEU A 169 -6.32 16.28 -9.83
N VAL A 170 -5.94 15.30 -9.03
CA VAL A 170 -6.47 15.11 -7.67
C VAL A 170 -6.07 16.28 -6.76
N LEU A 171 -4.79 16.62 -6.71
CA LEU A 171 -4.28 17.67 -5.81
C LEU A 171 -4.79 19.06 -6.21
N SER A 172 -4.82 19.37 -7.51
CA SER A 172 -5.38 20.63 -8.00
C SER A 172 -6.88 20.72 -7.69
N THR A 173 -7.65 19.67 -7.96
CA THR A 173 -9.09 19.69 -7.68
C THR A 173 -9.35 19.81 -6.17
N HIS A 174 -8.62 19.09 -5.34
CA HIS A 174 -8.77 19.18 -3.89
C HIS A 174 -8.36 20.56 -3.35
N TYR A 175 -7.38 21.23 -3.95
CA TYR A 175 -7.00 22.59 -3.60
C TYR A 175 -8.12 23.59 -3.85
N PHE A 176 -8.80 23.52 -5.00
CA PHE A 176 -9.93 24.40 -5.33
C PHE A 176 -11.25 23.99 -4.66
N PHE A 177 -11.41 22.71 -4.36
CA PHE A 177 -12.63 22.12 -3.76
C PHE A 177 -12.26 21.25 -2.54
N PRO A 178 -11.83 21.85 -1.40
CA PRO A 178 -11.33 21.11 -0.24
C PRO A 178 -12.39 20.22 0.43
N ASN A 179 -13.67 20.47 0.20
CA ASN A 179 -14.76 19.62 0.69
C ASN A 179 -14.87 18.27 -0.02
N LEU A 180 -14.24 18.11 -1.20
CA LEU A 180 -14.22 16.84 -1.91
C LEU A 180 -13.12 15.95 -1.31
N LYS A 181 -13.51 14.77 -0.86
CA LYS A 181 -12.57 13.80 -0.29
C LYS A 181 -11.57 13.33 -1.35
N VAL A 182 -10.28 13.36 -1.02
CA VAL A 182 -9.18 12.94 -1.91
C VAL A 182 -9.45 11.54 -2.50
N ILE A 183 -9.93 10.61 -1.70
CA ILE A 183 -10.24 9.24 -2.14
C ILE A 183 -11.33 9.17 -3.22
N VAL A 184 -12.35 10.05 -3.12
CA VAL A 184 -13.41 10.16 -4.12
C VAL A 184 -12.83 10.72 -5.43
N LEU A 185 -11.99 11.75 -5.34
CA LEU A 185 -11.30 12.34 -6.49
C LEU A 185 -10.43 11.32 -7.21
N ILE A 186 -9.62 10.56 -6.46
CA ILE A 186 -8.78 9.50 -7.02
C ILE A 186 -9.65 8.48 -7.76
N SER A 187 -10.71 8.00 -7.13
CA SER A 187 -11.59 7.00 -7.72
C SER A 187 -12.26 7.51 -9.00
N THR A 188 -12.79 8.73 -8.94
CA THR A 188 -13.44 9.37 -10.09
C THR A 188 -12.47 9.58 -11.25
N PHE A 189 -11.31 10.20 -10.99
CA PHE A 189 -10.34 10.47 -12.06
C PHE A 189 -9.71 9.19 -12.60
N SER A 190 -9.53 8.14 -11.81
CA SER A 190 -9.05 6.84 -12.29
C SER A 190 -9.98 6.24 -13.35
N ILE A 191 -11.27 6.27 -13.08
CA ILE A 191 -12.29 5.78 -14.04
C ILE A 191 -12.36 6.71 -15.25
N LEU A 192 -12.48 8.03 -15.04
CA LEU A 192 -12.58 9.00 -16.14
C LEU A 192 -11.37 8.95 -17.06
N MET A 193 -10.15 8.97 -16.51
CA MET A 193 -8.93 8.84 -17.31
C MET A 193 -8.95 7.56 -18.13
N THR A 194 -9.40 6.46 -17.56
CA THR A 194 -9.48 5.19 -18.30
C THR A 194 -10.48 5.28 -19.44
N LEU A 195 -11.68 5.82 -19.19
CA LEU A 195 -12.72 5.95 -20.20
C LEU A 195 -12.32 6.89 -21.35
N PHE A 196 -11.53 7.93 -21.09
CA PHE A 196 -11.04 8.84 -22.12
C PHE A 196 -9.80 8.31 -22.84
N ILE A 197 -8.79 7.81 -22.12
CA ILE A 197 -7.50 7.44 -22.69
C ILE A 197 -7.56 6.09 -23.43
N LEU A 198 -8.37 5.14 -22.96
CA LEU A 198 -8.42 3.81 -23.55
C LEU A 198 -8.92 3.83 -25.01
N PRO A 199 -10.01 4.56 -25.38
CA PRO A 199 -10.43 4.70 -26.77
C PRO A 199 -9.41 5.44 -27.66
N LEU A 200 -8.64 6.39 -27.09
CA LEU A 200 -7.56 7.09 -27.81
C LEU A 200 -6.35 6.20 -28.10
N LYS A 201 -6.04 5.26 -27.20
CA LYS A 201 -4.96 4.28 -27.39
C LYS A 201 -5.35 3.10 -28.27
N LYS A 202 -6.63 2.78 -28.28
CA LYS A 202 -7.27 1.71 -29.04
C LYS A 202 -8.40 2.32 -29.85
N ASN A 203 -9.05 1.59 -30.72
CA ASN A 203 -10.30 2.07 -31.29
C ASN A 203 -11.45 1.89 -30.28
N PHE A 204 -12.57 2.60 -30.49
CA PHE A 204 -13.71 2.60 -29.57
C PHE A 204 -14.29 1.20 -29.33
N SER A 205 -14.40 0.39 -30.41
CA SER A 205 -14.91 -0.98 -30.32
C SER A 205 -14.00 -1.90 -29.48
N GLU A 206 -12.68 -1.79 -29.67
CA GLU A 206 -11.70 -2.56 -28.88
C GLU A 206 -11.69 -2.10 -27.41
N ALA A 207 -11.79 -0.80 -27.17
CA ALA A 207 -11.88 -0.24 -25.83
C ALA A 207 -13.09 -0.79 -25.05
N LEU A 208 -14.27 -0.83 -25.69
CA LEU A 208 -15.47 -1.42 -25.09
C LEU A 208 -15.30 -2.91 -24.77
N LYS A 209 -14.66 -3.68 -25.65
CA LYS A 209 -14.37 -5.10 -25.39
C LYS A 209 -13.43 -5.27 -24.17
N ILE A 210 -12.39 -4.44 -24.08
CA ILE A 210 -11.43 -4.45 -22.96
C ILE A 210 -12.15 -4.08 -21.65
N LEU A 211 -12.97 -3.03 -21.64
CA LEU A 211 -13.74 -2.62 -20.47
C LEU A 211 -14.71 -3.73 -20.02
N LYS A 212 -15.46 -4.30 -20.98
CA LYS A 212 -16.38 -5.42 -20.70
C LYS A 212 -15.62 -6.61 -20.10
N TYR A 213 -14.49 -6.98 -20.70
CA TYR A 213 -13.65 -8.06 -20.18
C TYR A 213 -13.14 -7.77 -18.77
N HIS A 214 -12.68 -6.55 -18.50
CA HIS A 214 -12.23 -6.13 -17.19
C HIS A 214 -13.34 -6.24 -16.14
N ILE A 215 -14.52 -5.72 -16.44
CA ILE A 215 -15.66 -5.75 -15.51
C ILE A 215 -16.12 -7.18 -15.23
N LEU A 216 -16.23 -8.02 -16.26
CA LEU A 216 -16.81 -9.37 -16.13
C LEU A 216 -15.80 -10.42 -15.66
N ASN A 217 -14.49 -10.24 -15.92
CA ASN A 217 -13.50 -11.29 -15.67
C ASN A 217 -12.37 -10.87 -14.72
N GLU A 218 -11.97 -9.58 -14.71
CA GLU A 218 -10.85 -9.15 -13.85
C GLU A 218 -11.32 -8.63 -12.49
N LEU A 219 -12.37 -7.79 -12.45
CA LEU A 219 -12.92 -7.31 -11.18
C LEU A 219 -13.40 -8.45 -10.25
N PRO A 220 -14.07 -9.52 -10.73
CA PRO A 220 -14.43 -10.63 -9.87
C PRO A 220 -13.26 -11.38 -9.22
N LYS A 221 -12.05 -11.27 -9.79
CA LYS A 221 -10.84 -11.86 -9.17
C LYS A 221 -10.42 -11.14 -7.88
N MET A 222 -10.89 -9.92 -7.65
CA MET A 222 -10.65 -9.13 -6.43
C MET A 222 -11.56 -9.52 -5.26
N LYS A 223 -12.34 -10.60 -5.40
CA LYS A 223 -13.29 -11.07 -4.36
C LYS A 223 -12.62 -11.26 -3.00
N SER A 224 -11.38 -11.74 -2.97
CA SER A 224 -10.65 -12.00 -1.71
C SER A 224 -10.32 -10.70 -0.97
N GLU A 225 -9.84 -9.69 -1.70
CA GLU A 225 -9.55 -8.37 -1.15
C GLU A 225 -10.82 -7.66 -0.70
N ILE A 226 -11.86 -7.70 -1.53
CA ILE A 226 -13.17 -7.11 -1.20
C ILE A 226 -13.75 -7.77 0.05
N SER A 227 -13.72 -9.10 0.11
CA SER A 227 -14.20 -9.84 1.28
C SER A 227 -13.38 -9.53 2.54
N LEU A 228 -12.05 -9.44 2.43
CA LEU A 228 -11.18 -9.07 3.55
C LEU A 228 -11.59 -7.71 4.13
N PHE A 229 -11.79 -6.70 3.30
CA PHE A 229 -12.12 -5.36 3.77
C PHE A 229 -13.54 -5.26 4.33
N LEU A 230 -14.50 -5.97 3.74
CA LEU A 230 -15.87 -6.05 4.29
C LEU A 230 -15.87 -6.74 5.66
N VAL A 231 -15.20 -7.90 5.75
CA VAL A 231 -15.13 -8.67 7.01
C VAL A 231 -14.35 -7.90 8.08
N ALA A 232 -13.25 -7.24 7.72
CA ALA A 232 -12.50 -6.40 8.65
C ALA A 232 -13.35 -5.26 9.21
N GLY A 233 -14.14 -4.59 8.36
CA GLY A 233 -15.07 -3.54 8.80
C GLY A 233 -16.14 -4.06 9.75
N LEU A 234 -16.80 -5.17 9.38
CA LEU A 234 -17.79 -5.83 10.22
C LEU A 234 -17.17 -6.25 11.57
N PHE A 235 -16.02 -6.89 11.54
CA PHE A 235 -15.32 -7.35 12.74
C PHE A 235 -14.91 -6.19 13.64
N GLY A 236 -14.43 -5.08 13.07
CA GLY A 236 -14.10 -3.86 13.82
C GLY A 236 -15.32 -3.30 14.57
N ILE A 237 -16.47 -3.18 13.90
CA ILE A 237 -17.71 -2.69 14.53
C ILE A 237 -18.18 -3.63 15.65
N LEU A 238 -18.11 -4.95 15.43
CA LEU A 238 -18.49 -5.94 16.43
C LEU A 238 -17.59 -5.87 17.67
N ILE A 239 -16.28 -5.86 17.48
CA ILE A 239 -15.32 -5.75 18.60
C ILE A 239 -15.47 -4.40 19.30
N GLY A 240 -15.60 -3.30 18.56
CA GLY A 240 -15.85 -1.99 19.13
C GLY A 240 -17.11 -1.96 20.03
N SER A 241 -18.22 -2.58 19.57
CA SER A 241 -19.44 -2.70 20.36
C SER A 241 -19.23 -3.53 21.63
N VAL A 242 -18.51 -4.66 21.55
CA VAL A 242 -18.18 -5.48 22.73
C VAL A 242 -17.34 -4.70 23.73
N LEU A 243 -16.27 -4.06 23.27
CA LEU A 243 -15.37 -3.30 24.15
C LEU A 243 -16.11 -2.11 24.82
N THR A 244 -16.96 -1.42 24.08
CA THR A 244 -17.82 -0.35 24.63
C THR A 244 -18.79 -0.91 25.66
N GLY A 245 -19.44 -2.05 25.39
CA GLY A 245 -20.35 -2.72 26.35
C GLY A 245 -19.65 -3.22 27.62
N LEU A 246 -18.36 -3.47 27.55
CA LEU A 246 -17.51 -3.82 28.70
C LEU A 246 -16.92 -2.59 29.40
N ASN A 247 -17.29 -1.37 28.98
CA ASN A 247 -16.70 -0.11 29.49
C ASN A 247 -15.16 -0.08 29.37
N PHE A 248 -14.62 -0.69 28.29
CA PHE A 248 -13.19 -0.69 28.07
C PHE A 248 -12.72 0.73 27.78
N SER A 249 -11.72 1.19 28.52
CA SER A 249 -11.00 2.44 28.26
C SER A 249 -9.54 2.16 27.94
N LEU A 250 -8.98 2.96 27.04
CA LEU A 250 -7.55 2.88 26.75
C LEU A 250 -6.73 3.26 27.99
N PRO A 251 -5.58 2.62 28.25
CA PRO A 251 -4.74 2.88 29.43
C PRO A 251 -3.93 4.18 29.33
N PHE A 252 -4.31 5.11 28.44
CA PHE A 252 -3.64 6.40 28.22
C PHE A 252 -4.67 7.47 27.86
N GLU A 253 -4.43 8.68 28.32
CA GLU A 253 -5.33 9.84 28.08
C GLU A 253 -4.99 10.57 26.79
N VAL A 254 -3.72 10.59 26.39
CA VAL A 254 -3.22 11.32 25.22
C VAL A 254 -2.58 10.37 24.23
N PHE A 255 -2.94 10.50 22.96
CA PHE A 255 -2.32 9.80 21.85
C PHE A 255 -1.09 10.58 21.36
N ASP A 256 0.03 10.40 22.05
CA ASP A 256 1.34 10.96 21.71
C ASP A 256 2.21 9.98 20.88
N TYR A 257 3.43 10.38 20.56
CA TYR A 257 4.37 9.53 19.82
C TYR A 257 4.74 8.24 20.54
N LYS A 258 4.69 8.19 21.88
CA LYS A 258 5.02 6.97 22.65
C LYS A 258 3.92 5.93 22.46
N VAL A 259 2.66 6.37 22.61
CA VAL A 259 1.49 5.51 22.36
C VAL A 259 1.46 5.07 20.90
N ALA A 260 1.69 5.99 19.96
CA ALA A 260 1.78 5.69 18.53
C ALA A 260 2.87 4.64 18.22
N SER A 261 4.05 4.76 18.85
CA SER A 261 5.16 3.81 18.68
C SER A 261 4.86 2.44 19.26
N LEU A 262 4.21 2.40 20.44
CA LEU A 262 3.77 1.14 21.06
C LEU A 262 2.70 0.47 20.17
N LEU A 263 1.74 1.23 19.68
CA LEU A 263 0.69 0.73 18.79
C LEU A 263 1.30 0.17 17.50
N LEU A 264 2.27 0.87 16.91
CA LEU A 264 3.01 0.40 15.74
C LEU A 264 3.70 -0.94 16.01
N LEU A 265 4.36 -1.10 17.18
CA LEU A 265 4.99 -2.35 17.56
C LEU A 265 3.97 -3.49 17.67
N ILE A 266 2.83 -3.24 18.33
CA ILE A 266 1.75 -4.22 18.45
C ILE A 266 1.25 -4.66 17.08
N PHE A 267 1.02 -3.73 16.15
CA PHE A 267 0.59 -4.05 14.79
C PHE A 267 1.59 -4.94 14.05
N ILE A 268 2.88 -4.63 14.17
CA ILE A 268 3.94 -5.43 13.54
C ILE A 268 3.97 -6.85 14.12
N LEU A 269 3.90 -6.99 15.44
CA LEU A 269 3.90 -8.30 16.11
C LEU A 269 2.66 -9.13 15.73
N LEU A 270 1.46 -8.51 15.72
CA LEU A 270 0.22 -9.16 15.30
C LEU A 270 0.27 -9.62 13.83
N ALA A 271 0.87 -8.82 12.96
CA ALA A 271 1.02 -9.19 11.57
C ALA A 271 2.01 -10.36 11.37
N PHE A 272 3.01 -10.52 12.23
CA PHE A 272 3.93 -11.66 12.17
C PHE A 272 3.25 -12.98 12.51
N ILE A 273 2.25 -12.96 13.40
CA ILE A 273 1.43 -14.14 13.72
C ILE A 273 0.20 -14.27 12.80
N GLY A 274 0.04 -13.35 11.83
CA GLY A 274 -0.93 -13.52 10.77
C GLY A 274 -2.17 -12.64 10.80
N ILE A 275 -2.23 -11.65 11.68
CA ILE A 275 -3.34 -10.71 11.71
C ILE A 275 -3.04 -9.56 10.74
N HIS A 276 -3.87 -9.43 9.70
CA HIS A 276 -3.69 -8.37 8.71
C HIS A 276 -3.90 -6.99 9.33
N PRO A 277 -3.05 -5.97 9.04
CA PRO A 277 -3.15 -4.64 9.63
C PRO A 277 -4.54 -4.00 9.58
N ILE A 278 -5.30 -4.21 8.51
CA ILE A 278 -6.65 -3.65 8.38
C ILE A 278 -7.60 -4.16 9.47
N ILE A 279 -7.43 -5.40 9.91
CA ILE A 279 -8.26 -5.97 10.98
C ILE A 279 -7.97 -5.24 12.28
N THR A 280 -6.70 -5.08 12.62
CA THR A 280 -6.27 -4.39 13.84
C THR A 280 -6.67 -2.91 13.82
N ILE A 281 -6.49 -2.22 12.68
CA ILE A 281 -6.93 -0.83 12.48
C ILE A 281 -8.44 -0.72 12.69
N ALA A 282 -9.22 -1.63 12.10
CA ALA A 282 -10.67 -1.62 12.23
C ALA A 282 -11.15 -1.87 13.67
N MET A 283 -10.44 -2.76 14.41
CA MET A 283 -10.79 -3.07 15.79
C MET A 283 -10.62 -1.90 16.75
N ILE A 284 -9.59 -1.07 16.54
CA ILE A 284 -9.22 -0.03 17.50
C ILE A 284 -9.50 1.39 16.99
N GLY A 285 -9.79 1.57 15.70
CA GLY A 285 -9.94 2.90 15.09
C GLY A 285 -10.97 3.77 15.81
N ASP A 286 -12.09 3.21 16.20
CA ASP A 286 -13.15 3.94 16.91
C ASP A 286 -12.75 4.40 18.32
N PHE A 287 -11.73 3.80 18.96
CA PHE A 287 -11.20 4.24 20.26
C PHE A 287 -10.32 5.49 20.17
N PHE A 288 -9.86 5.82 18.96
CA PHE A 288 -8.95 6.93 18.72
C PHE A 288 -9.63 8.13 18.04
N VAL A 289 -10.96 8.24 18.14
CA VAL A 289 -11.73 9.34 17.52
C VAL A 289 -11.24 10.72 17.97
N ASN A 290 -10.77 10.84 19.22
CA ASN A 290 -10.25 12.10 19.80
C ASN A 290 -8.72 12.25 19.61
N ALA A 291 -8.06 11.29 19.00
CA ALA A 291 -6.62 11.38 18.73
C ALA A 291 -6.34 12.37 17.59
N ASN A 292 -5.10 12.87 17.52
CA ASN A 292 -4.69 13.58 16.32
C ASN A 292 -4.69 12.63 15.12
N HIS A 293 -5.59 12.87 14.17
CA HIS A 293 -5.80 11.99 13.02
C HIS A 293 -4.59 11.89 12.09
N THR A 294 -3.71 12.90 12.05
CA THR A 294 -2.49 12.85 11.23
C THR A 294 -1.47 11.90 11.85
N LEU A 295 -1.25 11.98 13.16
CA LEU A 295 -0.36 11.06 13.87
C LEU A 295 -0.89 9.62 13.82
N LEU A 296 -2.18 9.43 14.03
CA LEU A 296 -2.84 8.12 13.96
C LEU A 296 -2.74 7.50 12.55
N ALA A 297 -3.08 8.26 11.52
CA ALA A 297 -2.99 7.82 10.13
C ALA A 297 -1.56 7.42 9.75
N MET A 298 -0.57 8.23 10.16
CA MET A 298 0.83 7.92 9.90
C MET A 298 1.25 6.62 10.57
N THR A 299 0.79 6.37 11.80
CA THR A 299 1.02 5.09 12.53
C THR A 299 0.44 3.90 11.74
N PHE A 300 -0.77 4.05 11.20
CA PHE A 300 -1.40 3.00 10.38
C PHE A 300 -0.65 2.72 9.08
N LEU A 301 -0.20 3.76 8.39
CA LEU A 301 0.58 3.64 7.15
C LEU A 301 1.95 3.01 7.41
N MET A 302 2.62 3.37 8.50
CA MET A 302 3.87 2.77 8.94
C MET A 302 3.69 1.28 9.26
N ALA A 303 2.64 0.93 10.00
CA ALA A 303 2.29 -0.45 10.30
C ALA A 303 2.05 -1.25 9.02
N TRP A 304 1.23 -0.70 8.10
CA TRP A 304 0.91 -1.36 6.84
C TRP A 304 2.13 -1.62 5.99
N SER A 305 2.95 -0.59 5.75
CA SER A 305 4.17 -0.72 4.94
C SER A 305 5.14 -1.74 5.50
N THR A 306 5.43 -1.67 6.80
CA THR A 306 6.40 -2.56 7.45
C THR A 306 5.91 -4.00 7.45
N THR A 307 4.62 -4.23 7.69
CA THR A 307 4.07 -5.59 7.80
C THR A 307 3.84 -6.24 6.45
N VAL A 308 3.41 -5.50 5.42
CA VAL A 308 3.15 -6.04 4.08
C VAL A 308 4.42 -6.61 3.45
N SER A 309 5.58 -5.97 3.65
CA SER A 309 6.86 -6.49 3.16
C SER A 309 7.34 -7.73 3.91
N THR A 310 6.96 -7.89 5.19
CA THR A 310 7.62 -8.83 6.11
C THR A 310 6.73 -10.00 6.53
N SER A 311 5.43 -9.76 6.79
CA SER A 311 4.52 -10.80 7.25
C SER A 311 4.44 -11.97 6.26
N PRO A 312 4.65 -13.22 6.71
CA PRO A 312 4.65 -14.39 5.83
C PRO A 312 3.30 -14.62 5.15
N ILE A 313 2.23 -14.07 5.67
CA ILE A 313 0.86 -14.22 5.17
C ILE A 313 0.24 -12.90 4.70
N SER A 314 1.05 -11.87 4.46
CA SER A 314 0.54 -10.67 3.78
C SER A 314 0.06 -11.03 2.37
N GLY A 315 -0.96 -10.31 1.86
CA GLY A 315 -1.48 -10.55 0.51
C GLY A 315 -0.40 -10.44 -0.57
N LEU A 316 0.57 -9.55 -0.38
CA LEU A 316 1.76 -9.44 -1.23
C LEU A 316 2.59 -10.73 -1.23
N ASN A 317 2.99 -11.18 -0.04
CA ASN A 317 3.91 -12.31 0.10
C ASN A 317 3.22 -13.64 -0.28
N LEU A 318 1.95 -13.82 0.04
CA LEU A 318 1.17 -14.96 -0.44
C LEU A 318 1.07 -15.00 -1.96
N THR A 319 0.94 -13.83 -2.61
CA THR A 319 0.92 -13.75 -4.08
C THR A 319 2.28 -14.15 -4.68
N ILE A 320 3.40 -13.70 -4.07
CA ILE A 320 4.74 -14.07 -4.51
C ILE A 320 4.97 -15.58 -4.32
N VAL A 321 4.58 -16.13 -3.18
CA VAL A 321 4.68 -17.56 -2.88
C VAL A 321 3.91 -18.40 -3.90
N ALA A 322 2.63 -18.06 -4.11
CA ALA A 322 1.75 -18.83 -4.99
C ALA A 322 2.17 -18.77 -6.47
N ARG A 323 2.76 -17.65 -6.90
CA ARG A 323 3.02 -17.41 -8.32
C ARG A 323 4.45 -17.74 -8.75
N TYR A 324 5.42 -17.62 -7.84
CA TYR A 324 6.84 -17.73 -8.15
C TYR A 324 7.54 -18.84 -7.38
N ASN A 325 6.79 -19.73 -6.75
CA ASN A 325 7.31 -20.87 -5.99
C ASN A 325 8.37 -20.48 -4.93
N CYS A 326 8.17 -19.31 -4.29
CA CYS A 326 9.02 -18.85 -3.19
C CYS A 326 8.51 -19.39 -1.86
N SER A 327 9.36 -19.41 -0.84
CA SER A 327 8.96 -19.80 0.52
C SER A 327 8.51 -18.57 1.34
N ALA A 328 7.34 -18.64 1.98
CA ALA A 328 6.88 -17.62 2.92
C ALA A 328 7.86 -17.39 4.07
N LYS A 329 8.48 -18.48 4.58
CA LYS A 329 9.53 -18.43 5.60
C LYS A 329 10.77 -17.70 5.09
N GLU A 330 11.18 -17.93 3.85
CA GLU A 330 12.32 -17.26 3.23
C GLU A 330 12.05 -15.74 3.13
N ILE A 331 10.89 -15.35 2.61
CA ILE A 331 10.50 -13.93 2.52
C ILE A 331 10.53 -13.26 3.90
N PHE A 332 9.99 -13.91 4.92
CA PHE A 332 10.02 -13.42 6.30
C PHE A 332 11.45 -13.23 6.81
N MET A 333 12.30 -14.25 6.65
CA MET A 333 13.71 -14.20 7.11
C MET A 333 14.53 -13.14 6.39
N LEU A 334 14.24 -12.87 5.11
CA LEU A 334 14.90 -11.83 4.33
C LEU A 334 14.49 -10.41 4.79
N ASN A 335 13.30 -10.26 5.40
CA ASN A 335 12.73 -8.96 5.70
C ASN A 335 12.64 -8.63 7.22
N ILE A 336 12.83 -9.59 8.13
CA ILE A 336 12.63 -9.35 9.57
C ILE A 336 13.58 -8.27 10.13
N PHE A 337 14.86 -8.30 9.76
CA PHE A 337 15.81 -7.26 10.20
C PHE A 337 15.54 -5.89 9.55
N TYR A 338 15.02 -5.89 8.33
CA TYR A 338 14.53 -4.66 7.71
C TYR A 338 13.33 -4.09 8.47
N ALA A 339 12.37 -4.91 8.87
CA ALA A 339 11.23 -4.47 9.68
C ALA A 339 11.69 -3.83 11.00
N LEU A 340 12.69 -4.42 11.68
CA LEU A 340 13.26 -3.84 12.89
C LEU A 340 13.93 -2.48 12.63
N LYS A 341 14.72 -2.35 11.57
CA LYS A 341 15.35 -1.08 11.17
C LYS A 341 14.29 -0.02 10.87
N MET A 342 13.26 -0.40 10.08
CA MET A 342 12.16 0.52 9.75
C MET A 342 11.33 0.89 10.97
N TYR A 343 11.10 -0.02 11.93
CA TYR A 343 10.44 0.32 13.19
C TYR A 343 11.18 1.44 13.93
N ILE A 344 12.50 1.34 14.06
CA ILE A 344 13.33 2.39 14.72
C ILE A 344 13.19 3.72 13.97
N VAL A 345 13.28 3.70 12.64
CA VAL A 345 13.11 4.91 11.81
C VAL A 345 11.69 5.49 11.97
N CYS A 346 10.67 4.64 11.99
CA CYS A 346 9.29 5.05 12.20
C CYS A 346 9.08 5.70 13.58
N VAL A 347 9.65 5.15 14.64
CA VAL A 347 9.59 5.74 15.99
C VAL A 347 10.21 7.15 16.00
N ILE A 348 11.37 7.32 15.39
CA ILE A 348 12.01 8.64 15.26
C ILE A 348 11.11 9.59 14.44
N CYS A 349 10.53 9.11 13.36
CA CYS A 349 9.64 9.88 12.52
C CYS A 349 8.34 10.29 13.26
N LEU A 350 7.74 9.39 14.07
CA LEU A 350 6.58 9.68 14.91
C LEU A 350 6.91 10.75 15.98
N PHE A 351 8.10 10.66 16.58
CA PHE A 351 8.56 11.71 17.51
C PHE A 351 8.65 13.08 16.82
N VAL A 352 9.29 13.15 15.64
CA VAL A 352 9.42 14.41 14.89
C VAL A 352 8.05 14.93 14.46
N LEU A 353 7.17 14.04 13.97
CA LEU A 353 5.81 14.39 13.56
C LEU A 353 4.98 14.90 14.74
N SER A 354 5.05 14.25 15.90
CA SER A 354 4.36 14.68 17.13
C SER A 354 4.80 16.10 17.53
N LYS A 355 6.11 16.39 17.48
CA LYS A 355 6.63 17.74 17.73
C LYS A 355 6.16 18.77 16.69
N TYR A 356 6.13 18.38 15.41
CA TYR A 356 5.61 19.23 14.34
C TYR A 356 4.12 19.57 14.53
N LEU A 357 3.34 18.63 15.05
CA LEU A 357 1.91 18.79 15.32
C LEU A 357 1.61 19.43 16.70
N ASN A 358 2.65 19.74 17.49
CA ASN A 358 2.54 20.29 18.86
C ASN A 358 1.75 19.36 19.82
N ILE A 359 2.03 18.04 19.76
CA ILE A 359 1.42 16.99 20.59
C ILE A 359 2.47 16.39 21.51
#